data_d35f11ea53d5e401208c7eaa988705cf
#
_entry.id   d35f11ea53d5e401208c7eaa988705cf
#
_cell.length_a   1.000
_cell.length_b   1.000
_cell.length_c   1.000
_cell.angle_alpha   90.00
_cell.angle_beta   90.00
_cell.angle_gamma   90.00
#
_symmetry.space_group_name_H-M   'P 1'
#
loop_
_entity.id
_entity.type
_entity.pdbx_description
1 polymer ?
#
loop_
_entity_poly.entity_id
_entity_poly.type
_entity_poly.pdbx_seq_one_letter_code
_entity_poly.pdbx_strand_id
1 'polypeptide(L)'
;TPSILIVSDKIQFEKIKKIIPKKQFIKKIILFEHIDNFNEKLYLKTNDIFKKQNCNYLNFFDLEIQRKDVACIIYTSGTQGNPKGVMLSHGGILNNCEGAYDLLKKFISNKPKFLTWLPLSHSYEHTVQYVQIVVAAEVYYAESIDKLIKNMNDCSPEIMTAVPRFYQNLYQKINTTFDKA
;
A
#
# COMPACT_ATOMS: atom_id res chain seq x y z
N THR A 1 0.41 17.27 9.08
CA THR A 1 0.94 16.70 10.34
C THR A 1 0.12 15.46 10.69
N PRO A 2 0.70 14.26 10.78
CA PRO A 2 -0.05 13.03 11.04
C PRO A 2 -0.60 13.01 12.46
N SER A 3 -1.89 12.72 12.60
CA SER A 3 -2.56 12.57 13.90
C SER A 3 -2.55 11.11 14.39
N ILE A 4 -2.43 10.15 13.47
CA ILE A 4 -2.40 8.72 13.74
C ILE A 4 -1.15 8.12 13.10
N LEU A 5 -0.44 7.27 13.83
CA LEU A 5 0.65 6.45 13.30
C LEU A 5 0.19 5.00 13.26
N ILE A 6 0.51 4.32 12.16
CA ILE A 6 0.33 2.88 12.02
C ILE A 6 1.71 2.26 11.93
N VAL A 7 1.99 1.27 12.76
CA VAL A 7 3.31 0.65 12.89
C VAL A 7 3.18 -0.87 12.73
N SER A 8 3.93 -1.43 11.79
CA SER A 8 3.85 -2.85 11.43
C SER A 8 4.39 -3.77 12.53
N ASP A 9 5.56 -3.47 13.05
CA ASP A 9 6.35 -4.38 13.88
C ASP A 9 7.13 -3.64 14.96
N LYS A 10 7.74 -4.43 15.85
CA LYS A 10 8.56 -3.94 16.96
C LYS A 10 9.78 -3.13 16.50
N ILE A 11 10.40 -3.51 15.39
CA ILE A 11 11.58 -2.82 14.87
C ILE A 11 11.23 -1.40 14.47
N GLN A 12 10.13 -1.22 13.74
CA GLN A 12 9.66 0.11 13.36
C GLN A 12 9.19 0.92 14.56
N PHE A 13 8.56 0.26 15.53
CA PHE A 13 8.15 0.91 16.78
C PHE A 13 9.34 1.49 17.54
N GLU A 14 10.41 0.75 17.75
CA GLU A 14 11.60 1.23 18.47
C GLU A 14 12.27 2.44 17.78
N LYS A 15 12.20 2.53 16.46
CA LYS A 15 12.70 3.71 15.72
C LYS A 15 11.93 4.98 16.07
N ILE A 16 10.61 4.89 16.21
CA ILE A 16 9.74 6.06 16.43
C ILE A 16 9.54 6.38 17.92
N LYS A 17 9.69 5.41 18.80
CA LYS A 17 9.46 5.52 20.26
C LYS A 17 10.13 6.73 20.89
N LYS A 18 11.37 7.05 20.49
CA LYS A 18 12.13 8.20 20.99
C LYS A 18 11.63 9.54 20.47
N ILE A 19 10.90 9.54 19.35
CA ILE A 19 10.42 10.74 18.65
C ILE A 19 9.01 11.11 19.13
N ILE A 20 8.18 10.13 19.43
CA ILE A 20 6.77 10.30 19.79
C ILE A 20 6.54 11.29 20.96
N PRO A 21 7.25 11.21 22.08
CA PRO A 21 7.04 12.13 23.21
C PRO A 21 7.24 13.61 22.87
N LYS A 22 8.02 13.89 21.82
CA LYS A 22 8.31 15.25 21.35
C LYS A 22 7.27 15.78 20.38
N LYS A 23 6.28 14.96 19.97
CA LYS A 23 5.32 15.25 18.91
C LYS A 23 3.88 15.22 19.43
N GLN A 24 3.45 16.32 20.05
CA GLN A 24 2.12 16.47 20.66
C GLN A 24 0.94 16.31 19.69
N PHE A 25 1.19 16.36 18.38
CA PHE A 25 0.14 16.21 17.37
C PHE A 25 -0.28 14.74 17.12
N ILE A 26 0.52 13.75 17.57
CA ILE A 26 0.17 12.34 17.44
C ILE A 26 -0.84 11.99 18.53
N LYS A 27 -2.06 11.67 18.11
CA LYS A 27 -3.19 11.36 18.99
C LYS A 27 -3.29 9.87 19.30
N LYS A 28 -2.96 9.02 18.33
CA LYS A 28 -3.05 7.56 18.46
C LYS A 28 -1.96 6.87 17.65
N ILE A 29 -1.56 5.69 18.14
CA ILE A 29 -0.63 4.78 17.47
C ILE A 29 -1.29 3.42 17.38
N ILE A 30 -1.41 2.88 16.18
CA ILE A 30 -1.97 1.57 15.89
C ILE A 30 -0.81 0.61 15.66
N LEU A 31 -0.80 -0.51 16.40
CA LEU A 31 0.24 -1.52 16.31
C LEU A 31 -0.34 -2.81 15.73
N PHE A 32 0.29 -3.36 14.68
CA PHE A 32 -0.08 -4.65 14.14
C PHE A 32 0.47 -5.81 14.97
N GLU A 33 1.71 -5.73 15.42
CA GLU A 33 2.27 -6.70 16.35
C GLU A 33 1.87 -6.43 17.79
N HIS A 34 1.76 -7.51 18.56
CA HIS A 34 1.59 -7.41 20.02
C HIS A 34 2.93 -7.05 20.65
N ILE A 35 2.99 -5.91 21.30
CA ILE A 35 4.14 -5.45 22.07
C ILE A 35 3.66 -5.23 23.51
N ASP A 36 4.36 -5.73 24.53
CA ASP A 36 3.99 -5.59 25.94
C ASP A 36 4.38 -4.24 26.52
N ASN A 37 3.72 -3.85 27.63
CA ASN A 37 4.02 -2.63 28.42
C ASN A 37 3.74 -1.30 27.71
N PHE A 38 2.47 -1.07 27.32
CA PHE A 38 2.05 0.19 26.70
C PHE A 38 1.22 1.09 27.60
N ASN A 39 1.30 2.38 27.28
CA ASN A 39 0.29 3.33 27.71
C ASN A 39 -0.94 3.21 26.81
N GLU A 40 -1.98 2.51 27.24
CA GLU A 40 -3.22 2.26 26.49
C GLU A 40 -3.94 3.53 26.04
N LYS A 41 -3.67 4.67 26.63
CA LYS A 41 -4.25 5.96 26.20
C LYS A 41 -3.76 6.38 24.81
N LEU A 42 -2.52 6.06 24.45
CA LEU A 42 -1.89 6.46 23.19
C LEU A 42 -1.93 5.34 22.15
N TYR A 43 -1.83 4.08 22.59
CA TYR A 43 -1.70 2.91 21.70
C TYR A 43 -3.01 2.14 21.57
N LEU A 44 -3.27 1.60 20.39
CA LEU A 44 -4.37 0.71 20.07
C LEU A 44 -3.82 -0.54 19.38
N LYS A 45 -4.28 -1.70 19.80
CA LYS A 45 -4.05 -2.95 19.08
C LYS A 45 -5.01 -3.03 17.90
N THR A 46 -4.58 -3.58 16.79
CA THR A 46 -5.42 -3.75 15.58
C THR A 46 -6.71 -4.52 15.90
N ASN A 47 -6.58 -5.59 16.70
CA ASN A 47 -7.73 -6.39 17.11
C ASN A 47 -8.78 -5.61 17.92
N ASP A 48 -8.37 -4.59 18.69
CA ASP A 48 -9.30 -3.78 19.47
C ASP A 48 -10.08 -2.80 18.59
N ILE A 49 -9.51 -2.40 17.46
CA ILE A 49 -10.17 -1.55 16.47
C ILE A 49 -11.28 -2.34 15.78
N PHE A 50 -11.01 -3.59 15.38
CA PHE A 50 -12.00 -4.45 14.70
C PHE A 50 -13.14 -4.92 15.64
N LYS A 51 -12.90 -4.98 16.95
CA LYS A 51 -13.92 -5.36 17.95
C LYS A 51 -14.90 -4.23 18.28
N LYS A 52 -14.57 -2.98 18.02
CA LYS A 52 -15.47 -1.84 18.26
C LYS A 52 -16.55 -1.77 17.17
N GLN A 53 -17.69 -2.41 17.43
CA GLN A 53 -18.83 -2.43 16.51
C GLN A 53 -19.65 -1.13 16.47
N ASN A 54 -19.46 -0.20 17.42
CA ASN A 54 -20.19 1.07 17.45
C ASN A 54 -19.37 2.18 16.78
N CYS A 55 -19.21 2.10 15.46
CA CYS A 55 -18.83 3.28 14.69
C CYS A 55 -20.12 4.06 14.37
N ASN A 56 -20.25 5.29 14.90
CA ASN A 56 -21.12 6.26 14.25
C ASN A 56 -20.57 6.40 12.83
N TYR A 57 -21.30 5.88 11.86
CA TYR A 57 -20.93 6.01 10.45
C TYR A 57 -20.85 7.50 10.15
N LEU A 58 -19.63 8.00 9.94
CA LEU A 58 -19.44 9.30 9.33
C LEU A 58 -20.20 9.24 8.00
N ASN A 59 -21.14 10.17 7.80
CA ASN A 59 -21.78 10.29 6.52
C ASN A 59 -20.74 10.85 5.55
N PHE A 60 -20.09 9.97 4.78
CA PHE A 60 -19.04 10.37 3.83
C PHE A 60 -19.57 11.34 2.77
N PHE A 61 -20.88 11.38 2.55
CA PHE A 61 -21.51 12.32 1.62
C PHE A 61 -21.52 13.77 2.13
N ASP A 62 -21.30 14.00 3.43
CA ASP A 62 -21.19 15.33 4.01
C ASP A 62 -19.76 15.92 3.88
N LEU A 63 -18.80 15.17 3.33
CA LEU A 63 -17.45 15.63 3.11
C LEU A 63 -17.35 16.31 1.74
N GLU A 64 -17.15 17.61 1.70
CA GLU A 64 -16.88 18.38 0.49
C GLU A 64 -15.45 18.21 -0.01
N ILE A 65 -15.08 16.97 -0.40
CA ILE A 65 -13.76 16.68 -0.95
C ILE A 65 -13.73 17.04 -2.44
N GLN A 66 -12.79 17.90 -2.82
CA GLN A 66 -12.61 18.35 -4.20
C GLN A 66 -11.45 17.60 -4.88
N ARG A 67 -11.50 17.48 -6.21
CA ARG A 67 -10.43 16.84 -7.00
C ARG A 67 -9.04 17.45 -6.77
N LYS A 68 -8.94 18.74 -6.44
CA LYS A 68 -7.68 19.45 -6.15
C LYS A 68 -7.12 19.16 -4.77
N ASP A 69 -7.91 18.62 -3.85
CA ASP A 69 -7.47 18.37 -2.49
C ASP A 69 -6.42 17.26 -2.44
N VAL A 70 -5.51 17.38 -1.47
CA VAL A 70 -4.43 16.38 -1.29
C VAL A 70 -5.02 15.11 -0.71
N ALA A 71 -4.93 14.02 -1.47
CA ALA A 71 -5.36 12.69 -1.05
C ALA A 71 -4.30 12.02 -0.17
N CYS A 72 -3.03 12.10 -0.57
CA CYS A 72 -1.92 11.51 0.18
C CYS A 72 -0.60 12.23 -0.07
N ILE A 73 0.37 11.98 0.81
CA ILE A 73 1.75 12.46 0.68
C ILE A 73 2.68 11.24 0.72
N ILE A 74 3.45 11.05 -0.34
CA ILE A 74 4.45 9.99 -0.45
C ILE A 74 5.84 10.58 -0.31
N TYR A 75 6.62 10.09 0.66
CA TYR A 75 7.97 10.55 0.86
C TYR A 75 8.95 9.79 -0.04
N THR A 76 9.79 10.55 -0.73
CA THR A 76 10.89 10.03 -1.55
C THR A 76 12.23 10.40 -0.93
N SER A 77 13.30 9.63 -1.22
CA SER A 77 14.63 9.83 -0.64
C SER A 77 15.30 11.16 -1.01
N GLY A 78 14.78 11.88 -2.01
CA GLY A 78 15.34 13.16 -2.46
C GLY A 78 16.80 13.05 -2.95
N THR A 79 17.17 13.82 -3.95
CA THR A 79 18.54 13.79 -4.55
C THR A 79 19.63 14.33 -3.62
N GLN A 80 19.27 15.04 -2.56
CA GLN A 80 20.21 15.66 -1.60
C GLN A 80 20.11 15.03 -0.19
N GLY A 81 19.58 13.80 -0.07
CA GLY A 81 19.52 13.07 1.21
C GLY A 81 18.37 13.47 2.14
N ASN A 82 17.70 14.59 1.91
CA ASN A 82 16.52 14.98 2.69
C ASN A 82 15.25 14.45 2.04
N PRO A 83 14.40 13.68 2.76
CA PRO A 83 13.14 13.19 2.24
C PRO A 83 12.22 14.33 1.79
N LYS A 84 11.64 14.19 0.60
CA LYS A 84 10.66 15.13 0.04
C LYS A 84 9.29 14.48 0.04
N GLY A 85 8.28 15.19 0.57
CA GLY A 85 6.88 14.77 0.55
C GLY A 85 6.23 15.17 -0.76
N VAL A 86 5.94 14.20 -1.63
CA VAL A 86 5.22 14.43 -2.88
C VAL A 86 3.72 14.35 -2.60
N MET A 87 3.00 15.43 -2.84
CA MET A 87 1.55 15.51 -2.65
C MET A 87 0.82 14.98 -3.89
N LEU A 88 -0.06 14.02 -3.68
CA LEU A 88 -0.95 13.49 -4.70
C LEU A 88 -2.37 13.96 -4.43
N SER A 89 -3.01 14.58 -5.43
CA SER A 89 -4.40 15.02 -5.30
C SER A 89 -5.38 13.89 -5.63
N HIS A 90 -6.61 14.01 -5.11
CA HIS A 90 -7.70 13.10 -5.48
C HIS A 90 -7.91 13.05 -7.00
N GLY A 91 -7.90 14.22 -7.66
CA GLY A 91 -8.05 14.30 -9.11
C GLY A 91 -6.94 13.61 -9.88
N GLY A 92 -5.68 13.71 -9.42
CA GLY A 92 -4.55 13.04 -10.05
C GLY A 92 -4.68 11.51 -9.99
N ILE A 93 -5.06 10.97 -8.84
CA ILE A 93 -5.32 9.54 -8.66
C ILE A 93 -6.47 9.08 -9.56
N LEU A 94 -7.61 9.81 -9.53
CA LEU A 94 -8.79 9.47 -10.34
C LEU A 94 -8.50 9.48 -11.83
N ASN A 95 -7.77 10.49 -12.35
CA ASN A 95 -7.38 10.54 -13.76
C ASN A 95 -6.55 9.31 -14.17
N ASN A 96 -5.61 8.88 -13.33
CA ASN A 96 -4.85 7.67 -13.58
C ASN A 96 -5.74 6.42 -13.58
N CYS A 97 -6.72 6.35 -12.68
CA CYS A 97 -7.69 5.25 -12.64
C CYS A 97 -8.56 5.20 -13.89
N GLU A 98 -9.07 6.35 -14.33
CA GLU A 98 -9.87 6.50 -15.55
C GLU A 98 -9.07 6.03 -16.77
N GLY A 99 -7.83 6.52 -16.93
CA GLY A 99 -6.95 6.11 -18.03
C GLY A 99 -6.58 4.62 -18.00
N ALA A 100 -6.27 4.09 -16.81
CA ALA A 100 -5.99 2.67 -16.66
C ALA A 100 -7.21 1.80 -16.96
N TYR A 101 -8.40 2.18 -16.50
CA TYR A 101 -9.64 1.47 -16.81
C TYR A 101 -9.90 1.43 -18.33
N ASP A 102 -9.75 2.55 -19.03
CA ASP A 102 -9.95 2.61 -20.48
C ASP A 102 -9.00 1.71 -21.26
N LEU A 103 -7.77 1.55 -20.78
CA LEU A 103 -6.80 0.62 -21.35
C LEU A 103 -7.15 -0.84 -21.04
N LEU A 104 -7.47 -1.13 -19.79
CA LEU A 104 -7.60 -2.49 -19.28
C LEU A 104 -8.93 -3.15 -19.64
N LYS A 105 -10.04 -2.39 -19.67
CA LYS A 105 -11.41 -2.92 -19.87
C LYS A 105 -11.60 -3.86 -21.06
N LYS A 106 -10.70 -3.82 -22.04
CA LYS A 106 -10.73 -4.70 -23.22
C LYS A 106 -10.00 -6.03 -23.03
N PHE A 107 -9.19 -6.14 -21.99
CA PHE A 107 -8.27 -7.25 -21.76
C PHE A 107 -8.54 -8.03 -20.48
N ILE A 108 -9.37 -7.50 -19.59
CA ILE A 108 -9.62 -8.09 -18.27
C ILE A 108 -11.01 -8.72 -18.19
N SER A 109 -11.15 -9.73 -17.33
CA SER A 109 -12.43 -10.31 -16.97
C SER A 109 -13.28 -9.37 -16.10
N ASN A 110 -14.55 -9.75 -15.81
CA ASN A 110 -15.41 -8.96 -14.92
C ASN A 110 -14.93 -8.89 -13.47
N LYS A 111 -14.07 -9.81 -13.05
CA LYS A 111 -13.39 -9.83 -11.76
C LYS A 111 -11.93 -10.20 -11.98
N PRO A 112 -11.12 -9.26 -12.48
CA PRO A 112 -9.74 -9.56 -12.83
C PRO A 112 -8.92 -9.86 -11.57
N LYS A 113 -8.04 -10.86 -11.67
CA LYS A 113 -7.11 -11.22 -10.60
C LYS A 113 -5.84 -10.38 -10.73
N PHE A 114 -5.51 -9.69 -9.65
CA PHE A 114 -4.27 -8.92 -9.53
C PHE A 114 -3.34 -9.55 -8.50
N LEU A 115 -2.05 -9.62 -8.81
CA LEU A 115 -1.01 -9.95 -7.85
C LEU A 115 -0.19 -8.70 -7.53
N THR A 116 -0.28 -8.23 -6.29
CA THR A 116 0.42 -7.06 -5.76
C THR A 116 1.65 -7.49 -4.97
N TRP A 117 2.81 -6.93 -5.27
CA TRP A 117 4.08 -7.24 -4.61
C TRP A 117 5.02 -6.04 -4.48
N LEU A 118 4.79 -4.98 -5.24
CA LEU A 118 5.57 -3.75 -5.14
C LEU A 118 5.18 -2.97 -3.87
N PRO A 119 6.10 -2.18 -3.30
CA PRO A 119 5.82 -1.39 -2.11
C PRO A 119 4.73 -0.35 -2.33
N LEU A 120 3.68 -0.36 -1.50
CA LEU A 120 2.59 0.63 -1.52
C LEU A 120 3.06 2.04 -1.14
N SER A 121 4.26 2.18 -0.60
CA SER A 121 4.92 3.47 -0.36
C SER A 121 5.40 4.16 -1.64
N HIS A 122 5.42 3.47 -2.78
CA HIS A 122 5.69 4.05 -4.09
C HIS A 122 4.41 4.49 -4.77
N SER A 123 4.42 5.68 -5.39
CA SER A 123 3.27 6.27 -6.07
C SER A 123 2.66 5.37 -7.15
N TYR A 124 3.48 4.60 -7.85
CA TYR A 124 3.03 3.68 -8.88
C TYR A 124 2.10 2.59 -8.31
N GLU A 125 2.60 1.77 -7.39
CA GLU A 125 1.81 0.69 -6.79
C GLU A 125 0.65 1.25 -5.94
N HIS A 126 0.88 2.39 -5.29
CA HIS A 126 -0.17 3.09 -4.56
C HIS A 126 -1.36 3.45 -5.47
N THR A 127 -1.09 3.97 -6.68
CA THR A 127 -2.15 4.27 -7.66
C THR A 127 -2.80 2.99 -8.19
N VAL A 128 -2.03 1.92 -8.42
CA VAL A 128 -2.57 0.63 -8.87
C VAL A 128 -3.59 0.06 -7.89
N GLN A 129 -3.44 0.28 -6.58
CA GLN A 129 -4.45 -0.13 -5.59
C GLN A 129 -5.82 0.52 -5.85
N TYR A 130 -5.85 1.77 -6.27
CA TYR A 130 -7.11 2.43 -6.64
C TYR A 130 -7.67 1.90 -7.95
N VAL A 131 -6.80 1.59 -8.92
CA VAL A 131 -7.23 0.93 -10.17
C VAL A 131 -7.90 -0.42 -9.87
N GLN A 132 -7.32 -1.22 -8.98
CA GLN A 132 -7.89 -2.50 -8.54
C GLN A 132 -9.30 -2.34 -7.96
N ILE A 133 -9.54 -1.26 -7.19
CA ILE A 133 -10.88 -0.94 -6.68
C ILE A 133 -11.84 -0.58 -7.83
N VAL A 134 -11.40 0.25 -8.76
CA VAL A 134 -12.23 0.69 -9.91
C VAL A 134 -12.65 -0.46 -10.80
N VAL A 135 -11.77 -1.44 -11.02
CA VAL A 135 -12.08 -2.62 -11.84
C VAL A 135 -12.70 -3.77 -11.04
N ALA A 136 -13.02 -3.56 -9.77
CA ALA A 136 -13.56 -4.56 -8.84
C ALA A 136 -12.71 -5.85 -8.81
N ALA A 137 -11.38 -5.70 -8.78
CA ALA A 137 -10.43 -6.79 -8.84
C ALA A 137 -10.46 -7.70 -7.61
N GLU A 138 -10.13 -8.96 -7.83
CA GLU A 138 -9.70 -9.89 -6.78
C GLU A 138 -8.20 -9.71 -6.58
N VAL A 139 -7.79 -9.19 -5.41
CA VAL A 139 -6.41 -8.78 -5.15
C VAL A 139 -5.71 -9.79 -4.26
N TYR A 140 -4.58 -10.30 -4.76
CA TYR A 140 -3.66 -11.17 -4.03
C TYR A 140 -2.40 -10.39 -3.68
N TYR A 141 -1.93 -10.54 -2.45
CA TYR A 141 -0.68 -9.93 -1.98
C TYR A 141 0.39 -11.01 -1.89
N ALA A 142 1.51 -10.79 -2.58
CA ALA A 142 2.63 -11.73 -2.52
C ALA A 142 3.24 -11.79 -1.11
N GLU A 143 3.59 -12.99 -0.67
CA GLU A 143 4.18 -13.22 0.65
C GLU A 143 5.59 -12.60 0.76
N SER A 144 6.40 -12.73 -0.28
CA SER A 144 7.74 -12.16 -0.41
C SER A 144 8.23 -12.22 -1.86
N ILE A 145 9.30 -11.49 -2.16
CA ILE A 145 9.94 -11.52 -3.49
C ILE A 145 10.41 -12.94 -3.84
N ASP A 146 10.93 -13.68 -2.88
CA ASP A 146 11.43 -15.04 -3.12
C ASP A 146 10.32 -16.04 -3.46
N LYS A 147 9.11 -15.80 -2.92
CA LYS A 147 7.93 -16.63 -3.17
C LYS A 147 7.08 -16.13 -4.35
N LEU A 148 7.46 -15.04 -4.99
CA LEU A 148 6.64 -14.38 -6.01
C LEU A 148 6.24 -15.32 -7.15
N ILE A 149 7.18 -16.13 -7.66
CA ILE A 149 6.90 -17.11 -8.73
C ILE A 149 5.89 -18.17 -8.27
N LYS A 150 6.02 -18.64 -7.03
CA LYS A 150 5.05 -19.57 -6.44
C LYS A 150 3.67 -18.89 -6.33
N ASN A 151 3.61 -17.68 -5.79
CA ASN A 151 2.36 -16.95 -5.65
C ASN A 151 1.71 -16.64 -7.01
N MET A 152 2.49 -16.36 -8.07
CA MET A 152 1.97 -16.25 -9.45
C MET A 152 1.29 -17.54 -9.91
N ASN A 153 1.92 -18.68 -9.64
CA ASN A 153 1.37 -19.99 -10.01
C ASN A 153 0.09 -20.30 -9.21
N ASP A 154 0.08 -19.99 -7.92
CA ASP A 154 -1.03 -20.30 -7.01
C ASP A 154 -2.29 -19.47 -7.34
N CYS A 155 -2.16 -18.19 -7.67
CA CYS A 155 -3.31 -17.31 -7.94
C CYS A 155 -3.62 -17.14 -9.43
N SER A 156 -2.67 -17.44 -10.34
CA SER A 156 -2.82 -17.25 -11.78
C SER A 156 -3.36 -15.86 -12.12
N PRO A 157 -2.63 -14.77 -11.83
CA PRO A 157 -3.13 -13.42 -11.98
C PRO A 157 -3.28 -13.05 -13.46
N GLU A 158 -4.33 -12.29 -13.80
CA GLU A 158 -4.48 -11.67 -15.12
C GLU A 158 -3.54 -10.46 -15.27
N ILE A 159 -3.31 -9.75 -14.16
CA ILE A 159 -2.47 -8.56 -14.12
C ILE A 159 -1.52 -8.61 -12.94
N MET A 160 -0.28 -8.27 -13.20
CA MET A 160 0.75 -8.01 -12.20
C MET A 160 1.59 -6.81 -12.63
N THR A 161 1.72 -5.84 -11.76
CA THR A 161 2.65 -4.73 -11.96
C THR A 161 4.07 -5.16 -11.64
N ALA A 162 5.02 -4.77 -12.47
CA ALA A 162 6.42 -5.11 -12.24
C ALA A 162 7.36 -4.03 -12.78
N VAL A 163 8.56 -4.01 -12.23
CA VAL A 163 9.65 -3.14 -12.69
C VAL A 163 10.56 -3.88 -13.67
N PRO A 164 11.26 -3.18 -14.60
CA PRO A 164 12.10 -3.81 -15.61
C PRO A 164 13.11 -4.82 -15.06
N ARG A 165 13.71 -4.52 -13.91
CA ARG A 165 14.67 -5.40 -13.25
C ARG A 165 14.10 -6.76 -12.86
N PHE A 166 12.81 -6.83 -12.55
CA PHE A 166 12.14 -8.11 -12.28
C PHE A 166 12.17 -9.01 -13.50
N TYR A 167 11.80 -8.49 -14.67
CA TYR A 167 11.79 -9.26 -15.91
C TYR A 167 13.19 -9.69 -16.33
N GLN A 168 14.20 -8.83 -16.16
CA GLN A 168 15.59 -9.18 -16.42
C GLN A 168 16.06 -10.35 -15.54
N ASN A 169 15.76 -10.30 -14.25
CA ASN A 169 16.12 -11.37 -13.31
C ASN A 169 15.37 -12.67 -13.63
N LEU A 170 14.09 -12.58 -13.98
CA LEU A 170 13.28 -13.73 -14.36
C LEU A 170 13.84 -14.39 -15.63
N TYR A 171 14.14 -13.60 -16.65
CA TYR A 171 14.74 -14.07 -17.89
C TYR A 171 16.09 -14.78 -17.66
N GLN A 172 16.96 -14.21 -16.85
CA GLN A 172 18.24 -14.82 -16.48
C GLN A 172 18.05 -16.16 -15.76
N LYS A 173 17.11 -16.24 -14.80
CA LYS A 173 16.80 -17.49 -14.10
C LYS A 173 16.31 -18.57 -15.04
N ILE A 174 15.43 -18.23 -15.96
CA ILE A 174 14.91 -19.16 -16.95
C ILE A 174 16.05 -19.72 -17.81
N ASN A 175 16.87 -18.84 -18.42
CA ASN A 175 17.98 -19.28 -19.26
C ASN A 175 18.99 -20.15 -18.51
N THR A 176 19.39 -19.75 -17.30
CA THR A 176 20.33 -20.58 -16.51
C THR A 176 19.74 -21.94 -16.10
N THR A 177 18.43 -22.09 -16.08
CA THR A 177 17.79 -23.39 -15.82
C THR A 177 17.81 -24.25 -17.07
N PHE A 178 17.57 -23.66 -18.26
CA PHE A 178 17.66 -24.38 -19.53
C PHE A 178 19.09 -24.76 -19.91
N ASP A 179 20.08 -23.90 -19.62
CA ASP A 179 21.49 -24.20 -19.90
C ASP A 179 22.07 -25.36 -19.02
N LYS A 180 21.37 -25.72 -17.95
CA LYS A 180 21.76 -26.82 -17.04
C LYS A 180 20.98 -28.12 -17.27
N ALA A 181 20.01 -28.11 -18.15
CA ALA A 181 19.18 -29.26 -18.50
C ALA A 181 19.66 -29.94 -19.78
#